data_14164824453859d0f3282080c5f508ce
#
_entry.id   14164824453859d0f3282080c5f508ce
#
_cell.length_a   1.000
_cell.length_b   1.000
_cell.length_c   1.000
_cell.angle_alpha   90.00
_cell.angle_beta   90.00
_cell.angle_gamma   90.00
#
_symmetry.space_group_name_H-M   'P 1'
#
loop_
_entity.id
_entity.type
_entity.pdbx_description
1 polymer ?
#
loop_
_entity_poly.entity_id
_entity_poly.type
_entity_poly.pdbx_seq_one_letter_code
_entity_poly.pdbx_strand_id
1 'polypeptide(L)'
;MCIRDRMNADVSDFHKYDEKPGNRLLSRRVGNHTNSYEEIIAQFQFDYIRKKAESGESFVVVGRCSENVLKDYDCLISVFVTGDKEHKIQRVMEHFDLSESEAYTKMRRHDRTRKQYHNRYSEGKWGDATYYDMCINSSAVGQEGAVDIIMQLAKKKQEWKKQK
;
A
#
# COMPACT_ATOMS: atom_id res chain seq x y z
N MET A 1 -13.91 5.02 9.74
CA MET A 1 -14.81 5.45 8.64
C MET A 1 -14.15 5.10 7.32
N CYS A 2 -14.73 4.23 6.51
CA CYS A 2 -14.12 3.76 5.26
C CYS A 2 -14.29 4.82 4.16
N ILE A 3 -13.31 4.92 3.25
CA ILE A 3 -13.38 5.78 2.04
C ILE A 3 -14.71 5.54 1.30
N ARG A 4 -15.16 4.31 1.30
CA ARG A 4 -16.41 3.80 0.76
C ARG A 4 -17.67 4.56 1.21
N ASP A 5 -17.76 4.89 2.51
CA ASP A 5 -18.98 5.48 3.11
C ASP A 5 -19.23 6.93 2.65
N ARG A 6 -18.21 7.56 2.07
CA ARG A 6 -18.31 8.94 1.56
C ARG A 6 -18.71 9.05 0.09
N MET A 7 -18.55 7.99 -0.71
CA MET A 7 -18.79 8.06 -2.15
C MET A 7 -20.19 7.61 -2.56
N ASN A 8 -21.00 7.06 -1.65
CA ASN A 8 -22.30 6.44 -1.96
C ASN A 8 -22.21 5.42 -3.14
N ALA A 9 -21.03 4.84 -3.35
CA ALA A 9 -20.73 3.91 -4.42
C ALA A 9 -20.80 2.48 -3.95
N ASP A 10 -21.22 1.57 -4.81
CA ASP A 10 -21.31 0.15 -4.46
C ASP A 10 -19.90 -0.43 -4.22
N VAL A 11 -19.79 -1.25 -3.17
CA VAL A 11 -18.56 -1.93 -2.76
C VAL A 11 -17.95 -2.77 -3.88
N SER A 12 -18.82 -3.38 -4.69
CA SER A 12 -18.41 -4.25 -5.80
C SER A 12 -17.64 -3.49 -6.87
N ASP A 13 -17.98 -2.22 -7.10
CA ASP A 13 -17.29 -1.38 -8.09
C ASP A 13 -15.90 -0.98 -7.62
N PHE A 14 -15.70 -0.73 -6.32
CA PHE A 14 -14.38 -0.45 -5.79
C PHE A 14 -13.42 -1.65 -5.88
N HIS A 15 -13.88 -2.84 -5.53
CA HIS A 15 -13.05 -4.05 -5.63
C HIS A 15 -12.67 -4.41 -7.07
N LYS A 16 -13.52 -4.05 -8.04
CA LYS A 16 -13.27 -4.34 -9.47
C LYS A 16 -12.13 -3.50 -10.04
N TYR A 17 -11.93 -2.29 -9.55
CA TYR A 17 -10.93 -1.32 -10.04
C TYR A 17 -9.78 -1.09 -9.05
N ASP A 18 -9.90 -1.61 -7.84
CA ASP A 18 -8.91 -1.45 -6.79
C ASP A 18 -7.62 -2.22 -7.15
N GLU A 19 -6.48 -1.53 -7.10
CA GLU A 19 -5.16 -2.04 -7.50
C GLU A 19 -5.01 -2.49 -8.98
N LYS A 20 -5.96 -2.23 -9.86
CA LYS A 20 -5.76 -2.50 -11.29
C LYS A 20 -4.96 -1.38 -11.92
N PRO A 21 -3.81 -1.70 -12.57
CA PRO A 21 -3.13 -0.72 -13.40
C PRO A 21 -4.03 -0.44 -14.62
N GLY A 22 -4.47 0.80 -14.78
CA GLY A 22 -5.28 1.22 -15.92
C GLY A 22 -4.62 0.86 -17.25
N ASN A 23 -5.40 0.44 -18.23
CA ASN A 23 -4.89 0.04 -19.55
C ASN A 23 -4.45 1.28 -20.33
N ARG A 24 -3.16 1.50 -20.45
CA ARG A 24 -2.52 2.65 -21.13
C ARG A 24 -2.97 2.82 -22.59
N LEU A 25 -3.41 1.72 -23.25
CA LEU A 25 -3.84 1.71 -24.65
C LEU A 25 -5.29 2.15 -24.83
N LEU A 26 -6.12 2.08 -23.79
CA LEU A 26 -7.54 2.42 -23.84
C LEU A 26 -7.89 3.72 -23.14
N SER A 27 -6.97 4.32 -22.40
CA SER A 27 -7.17 5.61 -21.73
C SER A 27 -6.88 6.74 -22.73
N ARG A 28 -7.94 7.38 -23.22
CA ARG A 28 -7.84 8.59 -24.05
C ARG A 28 -7.38 9.76 -23.18
N ARG A 29 -6.20 10.30 -23.47
CA ARG A 29 -5.74 11.56 -22.87
C ARG A 29 -6.55 12.71 -23.45
N VAL A 30 -7.30 13.40 -22.61
CA VAL A 30 -7.93 14.67 -22.95
C VAL A 30 -7.29 15.73 -22.04
N GLY A 31 -6.31 16.46 -22.59
CA GLY A 31 -5.52 17.42 -21.82
C GLY A 31 -4.58 16.74 -20.81
N ASN A 32 -4.48 17.31 -19.60
CA ASN A 32 -3.61 16.79 -18.53
C ASN A 32 -4.29 15.71 -17.66
N HIS A 33 -5.52 15.32 -17.97
CA HIS A 33 -6.31 14.37 -17.20
C HIS A 33 -6.54 13.07 -17.97
N THR A 34 -6.26 11.95 -17.33
CA THR A 34 -6.61 10.63 -17.82
C THR A 34 -8.00 10.28 -17.28
N ASN A 35 -8.99 10.06 -18.15
CA ASN A 35 -10.36 9.75 -17.76
C ASN A 35 -10.57 8.25 -17.46
N SER A 36 -9.58 7.53 -16.91
CA SER A 36 -9.81 6.15 -16.50
C SER A 36 -10.37 6.11 -15.09
N TYR A 37 -11.35 5.23 -14.84
CA TYR A 37 -11.94 5.05 -13.52
C TYR A 37 -10.88 4.73 -12.46
N GLU A 38 -9.86 3.95 -12.83
CA GLU A 38 -8.75 3.59 -11.96
C GLU A 38 -7.93 4.81 -11.50
N GLU A 39 -7.71 5.76 -12.39
CA GLU A 39 -7.00 7.00 -12.09
C GLU A 39 -7.80 7.89 -11.14
N ILE A 40 -9.11 8.02 -11.39
CA ILE A 40 -10.03 8.80 -10.54
C ILE A 40 -10.08 8.20 -9.13
N ILE A 41 -10.19 6.87 -9.02
CA ILE A 41 -10.22 6.17 -7.73
C ILE A 41 -8.88 6.36 -6.99
N ALA A 42 -7.75 6.19 -7.69
CA ALA A 42 -6.44 6.38 -7.09
C ALA A 42 -6.26 7.79 -6.56
N GLN A 43 -6.62 8.82 -7.36
CA GLN A 43 -6.52 10.21 -6.96
C GLN A 43 -7.41 10.52 -5.76
N PHE A 44 -8.64 10.01 -5.75
CA PHE A 44 -9.55 10.16 -4.60
C PHE A 44 -8.98 9.54 -3.32
N GLN A 45 -8.36 8.34 -3.42
CA GLN A 45 -7.69 7.70 -2.29
C GLN A 45 -6.52 8.54 -1.79
N PHE A 46 -5.70 9.09 -2.68
CA PHE A 46 -4.57 9.95 -2.33
C PHE A 46 -5.03 11.23 -1.62
N ASP A 47 -6.07 11.89 -2.13
CA ASP A 47 -6.62 13.09 -1.52
C ASP A 47 -7.22 12.81 -0.13
N TYR A 48 -7.85 11.65 0.04
CA TYR A 48 -8.33 11.22 1.35
C TYR A 48 -7.19 11.00 2.35
N ILE A 49 -6.11 10.33 1.92
CA ILE A 49 -4.93 10.08 2.76
C ILE A 49 -4.28 11.42 3.19
N ARG A 50 -4.13 12.38 2.26
CA ARG A 50 -3.62 13.74 2.58
C ARG A 50 -4.50 14.46 3.60
N LYS A 51 -5.81 14.52 3.36
CA LYS A 51 -6.76 15.14 4.29
C LYS A 51 -6.73 14.50 5.68
N LYS A 52 -6.51 13.18 5.73
CA LYS A 52 -6.38 12.48 7.01
C LYS A 52 -5.08 12.85 7.73
N ALA A 53 -3.97 13.01 7.01
CA ALA A 53 -2.71 13.50 7.58
C ALA A 53 -2.82 14.95 8.06
N GLU A 54 -3.51 15.81 7.32
CA GLU A 54 -3.75 17.23 7.66
C GLU A 54 -4.65 17.40 8.90
N SER A 55 -5.51 16.41 9.21
CA SER A 55 -6.35 16.47 10.41
C SER A 55 -5.58 16.31 11.73
N GLY A 56 -4.31 15.96 11.67
CA GLY A 56 -3.47 15.72 12.85
C GLY A 56 -3.77 14.42 13.61
N GLU A 57 -4.70 13.61 13.13
CA GLU A 57 -5.00 12.31 13.74
C GLU A 57 -3.95 11.27 13.38
N SER A 58 -3.57 10.43 14.35
CA SER A 58 -2.73 9.28 14.08
C SER A 58 -3.52 8.17 13.38
N PHE A 59 -2.96 7.61 12.32
CA PHE A 59 -3.59 6.52 11.58
C PHE A 59 -2.55 5.60 10.95
N VAL A 60 -2.98 4.41 10.58
CA VAL A 60 -2.20 3.44 9.79
C VAL A 60 -2.88 3.28 8.44
N VAL A 61 -2.10 3.32 7.38
CA VAL A 61 -2.56 3.04 6.02
C VAL A 61 -1.72 1.93 5.40
N VAL A 62 -2.38 0.99 4.73
CA VAL A 62 -1.72 -0.14 4.08
C VAL A 62 -1.79 0.01 2.57
N GLY A 63 -0.64 0.12 1.93
CA GLY A 63 -0.51 0.26 0.49
C GLY A 63 -0.89 1.66 -0.02
N ARG A 64 -1.49 1.75 -1.23
CA ARG A 64 -1.94 2.99 -1.88
C ARG A 64 -0.84 4.01 -2.12
N CYS A 65 0.41 3.55 -2.27
CA CYS A 65 1.57 4.43 -2.43
C CYS A 65 1.63 5.53 -1.35
N SER A 66 1.14 5.21 -0.14
CA SER A 66 1.02 6.19 0.94
C SER A 66 2.36 6.79 1.34
N GLU A 67 3.44 6.05 1.23
CA GLU A 67 4.80 6.55 1.43
C GLU A 67 5.18 7.66 0.43
N ASN A 68 4.70 7.56 -0.82
CA ASN A 68 4.92 8.60 -1.82
C ASN A 68 3.91 9.76 -1.68
N VAL A 69 2.65 9.45 -1.34
CA VAL A 69 1.59 10.45 -1.14
C VAL A 69 1.89 11.37 0.02
N LEU A 70 2.54 10.85 1.06
CA LEU A 70 2.87 11.55 2.31
C LEU A 70 4.36 11.88 2.44
N LYS A 71 5.16 11.78 1.38
CA LYS A 71 6.62 11.96 1.44
C LYS A 71 7.07 13.29 2.03
N ASP A 72 6.28 14.33 1.85
CA ASP A 72 6.56 15.69 2.35
C ASP A 72 6.02 15.94 3.77
N TYR A 73 5.39 14.93 4.38
CA TYR A 73 4.88 15.03 5.74
C TYR A 73 5.90 14.48 6.74
N ASP A 74 6.35 15.33 7.61
CA ASP A 74 7.35 14.96 8.64
C ASP A 74 6.92 13.83 9.57
N CYS A 75 5.62 13.65 9.78
CA CYS A 75 5.07 12.61 10.66
C CYS A 75 5.04 11.22 10.01
N LEU A 76 5.33 11.10 8.71
CA LEU A 76 5.33 9.82 8.01
C LEU A 76 6.35 8.84 8.62
N ILE A 77 5.90 7.61 8.80
CA ILE A 77 6.74 6.44 9.08
C ILE A 77 6.43 5.43 8.00
N SER A 78 7.36 5.24 7.08
CA SER A 78 7.20 4.35 5.94
C SER A 78 7.87 3.01 6.18
N VAL A 79 7.09 1.92 6.06
CA VAL A 79 7.56 0.57 6.31
C VAL A 79 7.20 -0.35 5.15
N PHE A 80 8.16 -1.06 4.63
CA PHE A 80 7.95 -2.13 3.67
C PHE A 80 8.04 -3.49 4.37
N VAL A 81 6.92 -4.23 4.37
CA VAL A 81 6.86 -5.58 4.94
C VAL A 81 6.99 -6.60 3.83
N THR A 82 7.98 -7.45 3.94
CA THR A 82 8.19 -8.60 3.06
C THR A 82 8.04 -9.92 3.82
N GLY A 83 8.13 -11.04 3.12
CA GLY A 83 8.13 -12.38 3.69
C GLY A 83 8.72 -13.38 2.72
N ASP A 84 9.22 -14.49 3.24
CA ASP A 84 9.77 -15.58 2.46
C ASP A 84 8.69 -16.20 1.59
N LYS A 85 9.10 -16.70 0.43
CA LYS A 85 8.17 -17.23 -0.58
C LYS A 85 7.32 -18.36 -0.02
N GLU A 86 7.95 -19.29 0.68
CA GLU A 86 7.32 -20.48 1.27
C GLU A 86 6.28 -20.09 2.31
N HIS A 87 6.61 -19.18 3.23
CA HIS A 87 5.68 -18.67 4.22
C HIS A 87 4.49 -17.91 3.59
N LYS A 88 4.74 -17.14 2.53
CA LYS A 88 3.67 -16.47 1.80
C LYS A 88 2.71 -17.45 1.14
N ILE A 89 3.24 -18.52 0.52
CA ILE A 89 2.43 -19.59 -0.09
C ILE A 89 1.57 -20.26 0.98
N GLN A 90 2.19 -20.69 2.08
CA GLN A 90 1.50 -21.35 3.19
C GLN A 90 0.32 -20.52 3.72
N ARG A 91 0.54 -19.23 3.97
CA ARG A 91 -0.52 -18.32 4.40
C ARG A 91 -1.66 -18.17 3.39
N VAL A 92 -1.35 -18.18 2.09
CA VAL A 92 -2.37 -18.12 1.04
C VAL A 92 -3.16 -19.43 0.97
N MET A 93 -2.50 -20.58 1.13
CA MET A 93 -3.15 -21.89 1.23
C MET A 93 -4.16 -21.91 2.38
N GLU A 94 -3.71 -21.55 3.58
CA GLU A 94 -4.53 -21.56 4.80
C GLU A 94 -5.71 -20.57 4.72
N HIS A 95 -5.46 -19.37 4.19
CA HIS A 95 -6.49 -18.32 4.16
C HIS A 95 -7.57 -18.56 3.11
N PHE A 96 -7.25 -19.21 2.01
CA PHE A 96 -8.18 -19.40 0.88
C PHE A 96 -8.55 -20.86 0.62
N ASP A 97 -8.05 -21.78 1.43
CA ASP A 97 -8.24 -23.24 1.25
C ASP A 97 -7.84 -23.70 -0.16
N LEU A 98 -6.61 -23.36 -0.58
CA LEU A 98 -6.08 -23.61 -1.92
C LEU A 98 -4.96 -24.64 -1.88
N SER A 99 -4.78 -25.38 -2.98
CA SER A 99 -3.58 -26.16 -3.22
C SER A 99 -2.33 -25.27 -3.32
N GLU A 100 -1.14 -25.83 -3.11
CA GLU A 100 0.12 -25.09 -3.19
C GLU A 100 0.31 -24.40 -4.55
N SER A 101 -0.02 -25.07 -5.65
CA SER A 101 0.11 -24.52 -7.01
C SER A 101 -0.84 -23.33 -7.26
N GLU A 102 -2.07 -23.42 -6.76
CA GLU A 102 -3.06 -22.33 -6.84
C GLU A 102 -2.65 -21.16 -5.96
N ALA A 103 -2.21 -21.45 -4.73
CA ALA A 103 -1.71 -20.45 -3.79
C ALA A 103 -0.50 -19.68 -4.36
N TYR A 104 0.46 -20.40 -4.94
CA TYR A 104 1.60 -19.80 -5.63
C TYR A 104 1.18 -18.89 -6.78
N THR A 105 0.27 -19.36 -7.63
CA THR A 105 -0.25 -18.57 -8.75
C THR A 105 -0.97 -17.31 -8.27
N LYS A 106 -1.83 -17.44 -7.26
CA LYS A 106 -2.55 -16.33 -6.64
C LYS A 106 -1.60 -15.31 -6.00
N MET A 107 -0.61 -15.78 -5.23
CA MET A 107 0.41 -14.93 -4.62
C MET A 107 1.18 -14.12 -5.68
N ARG A 108 1.70 -14.78 -6.72
CA ARG A 108 2.43 -14.11 -7.80
C ARG A 108 1.59 -13.05 -8.53
N ARG A 109 0.32 -13.37 -8.77
CA ARG A 109 -0.61 -12.42 -9.41
C ARG A 109 -0.80 -11.18 -8.54
N HIS A 110 -1.01 -11.35 -7.24
CA HIS A 110 -1.17 -10.24 -6.29
C HIS A 110 0.09 -9.38 -6.19
N ASP A 111 1.26 -10.01 -6.01
CA ASP A 111 2.53 -9.27 -5.93
C ASP A 111 2.82 -8.49 -7.22
N ARG A 112 2.52 -9.08 -8.39
CA ARG A 112 2.65 -8.41 -9.69
C ARG A 112 1.73 -7.19 -9.79
N THR A 113 0.47 -7.34 -9.41
CA THR A 113 -0.51 -6.25 -9.46
C THR A 113 -0.12 -5.11 -8.54
N ARG A 114 0.27 -5.39 -7.30
CA ARG A 114 0.75 -4.38 -6.34
C ARG A 114 1.99 -3.65 -6.85
N LYS A 115 2.97 -4.40 -7.37
CA LYS A 115 4.18 -3.81 -7.95
C LYS A 115 3.87 -2.90 -9.13
N GLN A 116 2.95 -3.30 -10.02
CA GLN A 116 2.55 -2.49 -11.17
C GLN A 116 1.83 -1.22 -10.73
N TYR A 117 0.91 -1.33 -9.76
CA TYR A 117 0.19 -0.19 -9.18
C TYR A 117 1.17 0.79 -8.54
N HIS A 118 2.04 0.30 -7.64
CA HIS A 118 3.02 1.12 -6.95
C HIS A 118 3.95 1.86 -7.94
N ASN A 119 4.57 1.13 -8.87
CA ASN A 119 5.51 1.72 -9.83
C ASN A 119 4.85 2.68 -10.84
N ARG A 120 3.52 2.71 -10.91
CA ARG A 120 2.78 3.69 -11.71
C ARG A 120 2.59 5.02 -10.99
N TYR A 121 2.36 4.98 -9.67
CA TYR A 121 1.96 6.14 -8.86
C TYR A 121 3.04 6.62 -7.90
N SER A 122 4.13 5.90 -7.76
CA SER A 122 5.28 6.25 -6.91
C SER A 122 6.51 6.53 -7.76
N GLU A 123 7.34 7.47 -7.30
CA GLU A 123 8.65 7.75 -7.89
C GLU A 123 9.63 6.61 -7.60
N GLY A 124 9.47 5.93 -6.47
CA GLY A 124 10.27 4.79 -6.05
C GLY A 124 9.85 3.48 -6.69
N LYS A 125 10.73 2.49 -6.66
CA LYS A 125 10.40 1.13 -7.06
C LYS A 125 9.83 0.36 -5.86
N TRP A 126 8.82 -0.44 -6.10
CA TRP A 126 8.21 -1.29 -5.07
C TRP A 126 9.24 -2.20 -4.40
N GLY A 127 9.40 -2.05 -3.08
CA GLY A 127 10.34 -2.82 -2.27
C GLY A 127 11.79 -2.35 -2.35
N ASP A 128 12.09 -1.22 -2.97
CA ASP A 128 13.41 -0.60 -2.93
C ASP A 128 13.61 0.09 -1.56
N ALA A 129 14.55 -0.45 -0.78
CA ALA A 129 14.77 -0.03 0.61
C ALA A 129 15.09 1.47 0.77
N THR A 130 15.57 2.13 -0.28
CA THR A 130 15.92 3.56 -0.24
C THR A 130 14.71 4.48 -0.11
N TYR A 131 13.51 3.98 -0.36
CA TYR A 131 12.25 4.73 -0.29
C TYR A 131 11.45 4.50 1.00
N TYR A 132 11.99 3.71 1.93
CA TYR A 132 11.30 3.38 3.17
C TYR A 132 12.19 3.68 4.38
N ASP A 133 11.59 4.10 5.49
CA ASP A 133 12.30 4.22 6.77
C ASP A 133 12.79 2.86 7.27
N MET A 134 12.06 1.78 6.92
CA MET A 134 12.41 0.42 7.28
C MET A 134 11.84 -0.60 6.30
N CYS A 135 12.63 -1.64 5.99
CA CYS A 135 12.16 -2.86 5.36
C CYS A 135 12.30 -4.03 6.34
N ILE A 136 11.22 -4.77 6.55
CA ILE A 136 11.21 -5.89 7.50
C ILE A 136 10.73 -7.18 6.84
N ASN A 137 11.45 -8.28 7.09
CA ASN A 137 11.01 -9.61 6.72
C ASN A 137 10.21 -10.23 7.88
N SER A 138 8.88 -10.25 7.74
CA SER A 138 7.99 -10.80 8.76
C SER A 138 8.11 -12.32 8.94
N SER A 139 8.70 -13.03 7.98
CA SER A 139 9.00 -14.46 8.15
C SER A 139 10.14 -14.72 9.12
N ALA A 140 11.08 -13.78 9.24
CA ALA A 140 12.23 -13.90 10.13
C ALA A 140 11.91 -13.61 11.60
N VAL A 141 10.93 -12.72 11.85
CA VAL A 141 10.65 -12.23 13.21
C VAL A 141 9.23 -12.56 13.70
N GLY A 142 8.41 -13.17 12.86
CA GLY A 142 6.99 -13.38 13.13
C GLY A 142 6.16 -12.10 13.01
N GLN A 143 4.84 -12.23 13.11
CA GLN A 143 3.93 -11.07 12.98
C GLN A 143 4.04 -10.15 14.20
N GLU A 144 4.02 -10.69 15.40
CA GLU A 144 4.13 -9.93 16.65
C GLU A 144 5.48 -9.23 16.74
N GLY A 145 6.59 -9.92 16.45
CA GLY A 145 7.91 -9.33 16.42
C GLY A 145 8.03 -8.19 15.40
N ALA A 146 7.39 -8.32 14.23
CA ALA A 146 7.34 -7.23 13.26
C ALA A 146 6.59 -6.02 13.79
N VAL A 147 5.46 -6.21 14.48
CA VAL A 147 4.71 -5.11 15.14
C VAL A 147 5.55 -4.42 16.19
N ASP A 148 6.23 -5.17 17.05
CA ASP A 148 7.08 -4.61 18.09
C ASP A 148 8.21 -3.74 17.54
N ILE A 149 8.86 -4.21 16.47
CA ILE A 149 9.94 -3.47 15.80
C ILE A 149 9.40 -2.18 15.16
N ILE A 150 8.23 -2.25 14.49
CA ILE A 150 7.58 -1.06 13.91
C ILE A 150 7.22 -0.03 15.01
N MET A 151 6.70 -0.50 16.14
CA MET A 151 6.37 0.37 17.29
C MET A 151 7.62 1.02 17.88
N GLN A 152 8.74 0.31 17.95
CA GLN A 152 10.02 0.87 18.38
C GLN A 152 10.52 1.94 17.41
N LEU A 153 10.45 1.69 16.08
CA LEU A 153 10.79 2.69 15.07
C LEU A 153 9.94 3.96 15.25
N ALA A 154 8.63 3.80 15.44
CA ALA A 154 7.72 4.92 15.63
C ALA A 154 8.11 5.78 16.85
N LYS A 155 8.39 5.15 17.99
CA LYS A 155 8.86 5.84 19.19
C LYS A 155 10.18 6.58 18.96
N LYS A 156 11.16 5.92 18.34
CA LYS A 156 12.46 6.53 18.04
C LYS A 156 12.36 7.71 17.10
N LYS A 157 11.55 7.62 16.06
CA LYS A 157 11.34 8.74 15.13
C LYS A 157 10.66 9.94 15.81
N GLN A 158 9.73 9.71 16.74
CA GLN A 158 9.11 10.77 17.55
C GLN A 158 10.10 11.43 18.53
N GLU A 159 10.94 10.63 19.20
CA GLU A 159 11.98 11.13 20.10
C GLU A 159 13.00 11.99 19.35
N TRP A 160 13.46 11.53 18.20
CA TRP A 160 14.41 12.24 17.35
C TRP A 160 13.90 13.62 16.90
N LYS A 161 12.62 13.70 16.55
CA LYS A 161 12.00 14.97 16.17
C LYS A 161 11.91 16.01 17.28
N LYS A 162 11.76 15.58 18.53
CA LYS A 162 11.72 16.47 19.68
C LYS A 162 13.10 17.07 20.02
N GLN A 163 14.17 16.52 19.44
CA GLN A 163 15.56 16.97 19.69
C GLN A 163 16.06 17.94 18.60
N LYS A 164 15.33 18.10 17.51
CA LYS A 164 15.60 19.08 16.45
C LYS A 164 14.79 20.36 16.64
#